data_04163de6af657ec4f29cc5b03f8837e9
#
_entry.id   04163de6af657ec4f29cc5b03f8837e9
#
_cell.length_a   1.000
_cell.length_b   1.000
_cell.length_c   1.000
_cell.angle_alpha   90.00
_cell.angle_beta   90.00
_cell.angle_gamma   90.00
#
_symmetry.space_group_name_H-M   'P 1'
#
loop_
_entity.id
_entity.type
_entity.pdbx_description
1 polymer ?
#
loop_
_entity_poly.entity_id
_entity_poly.type
_entity_poly.pdbx_seq_one_letter_code
_entity_poly.pdbx_strand_id
1 'polypeptide(L)'
;MAVTDDRQSILQLAQKIIHIQHSVDFIQIREKTKTVKEVMTLLEYLDEGGVPKEKIIVNDRLDIALCSGIQTVHLPERGLPVQRVKERFPHLKIGKSVHDYMGAKEAERQGADYVLYGHCFATNSKKGKVPNGLTPIIEMKKSLKIPVFAIGGIQVSRVQALHDVQADGIAVMSGIFSAQHPFAEASEFKEAIQNANKL
;
A
#
# COMPACT_ATOMS: atom_id res chain seq x y z
N MET A 1 -3.43 2.40 -4.80
CA MET A 1 -3.32 2.35 -3.31
C MET A 1 -2.66 3.61 -2.78
N ALA A 2 -3.21 4.28 -1.77
CA ALA A 2 -2.56 5.37 -1.06
C ALA A 2 -1.99 4.85 0.27
N VAL A 3 -0.74 5.22 0.63
CA VAL A 3 -0.07 4.78 1.87
C VAL A 3 0.22 5.99 2.73
N THR A 4 -0.23 6.01 3.98
CA THR A 4 -0.01 7.14 4.88
C THR A 4 1.48 7.28 5.27
N ASP A 5 1.92 8.49 5.54
CA ASP A 5 3.35 8.84 5.65
C ASP A 5 3.82 9.23 7.06
N ASP A 6 2.95 9.08 8.06
CA ASP A 6 3.22 9.30 9.49
C ASP A 6 3.60 10.76 9.85
N ARG A 7 3.07 11.74 9.12
CA ARG A 7 3.44 13.16 9.28
C ARG A 7 2.32 14.05 9.81
N GLN A 8 1.06 13.62 9.67
CA GLN A 8 -0.10 14.43 10.05
C GLN A 8 -0.57 14.10 11.48
N SER A 9 -1.32 15.03 12.06
CA SER A 9 -2.16 14.71 13.21
C SER A 9 -3.30 13.78 12.79
N ILE A 10 -3.88 13.05 13.74
CA ILE A 10 -4.96 12.08 13.48
C ILE A 10 -6.15 12.74 12.77
N LEU A 11 -6.57 13.90 13.23
CA LEU A 11 -7.71 14.61 12.63
C LEU A 11 -7.41 15.06 11.17
N GLN A 12 -6.23 15.65 10.94
CA GLN A 12 -5.82 16.05 9.59
C GLN A 12 -5.70 14.84 8.65
N LEU A 13 -5.17 13.73 9.15
CA LEU A 13 -5.04 12.50 8.37
C LEU A 13 -6.42 11.93 8.01
N ALA A 14 -7.34 11.88 8.97
CA ALA A 14 -8.72 11.43 8.72
C ALA A 14 -9.39 12.29 7.63
N GLN A 15 -9.32 13.63 7.76
CA GLN A 15 -9.89 14.54 6.77
C GLN A 15 -9.31 14.32 5.36
N LYS A 16 -7.97 14.15 5.25
CA LYS A 16 -7.33 13.85 3.97
C LYS A 16 -7.81 12.54 3.37
N ILE A 17 -7.87 11.48 4.17
CA ILE A 17 -8.31 10.14 3.73
C ILE A 17 -9.77 10.19 3.25
N ILE A 18 -10.66 10.79 4.03
CA ILE A 18 -12.08 10.96 3.66
C ILE A 18 -12.21 11.71 2.32
N HIS A 19 -11.38 12.73 2.12
CA HIS A 19 -11.42 13.52 0.90
C HIS A 19 -10.94 12.75 -0.35
N ILE A 20 -9.92 11.87 -0.23
CA ILE A 20 -9.36 11.11 -1.35
C ILE A 20 -10.00 9.74 -1.57
N GLN A 21 -10.89 9.26 -0.68
CA GLN A 21 -11.38 7.88 -0.68
C GLN A 21 -12.00 7.40 -2.00
N HIS A 22 -12.58 8.32 -2.78
CA HIS A 22 -13.19 8.01 -4.08
C HIS A 22 -12.18 8.00 -5.25
N SER A 23 -10.98 8.51 -5.03
CA SER A 23 -9.90 8.54 -6.02
C SER A 23 -8.92 7.37 -5.87
N VAL A 24 -9.07 6.53 -4.83
CA VAL A 24 -8.19 5.39 -4.56
C VAL A 24 -8.97 4.12 -4.26
N ASP A 25 -8.42 2.96 -4.61
CA ASP A 25 -9.05 1.67 -4.34
C ASP A 25 -8.74 1.19 -2.92
N PHE A 26 -7.52 1.43 -2.43
CA PHE A 26 -7.04 1.02 -1.10
C PHE A 26 -6.30 2.15 -0.40
N ILE A 27 -6.40 2.14 0.93
CA ILE A 27 -5.73 3.08 1.83
C ILE A 27 -4.98 2.27 2.88
N GLN A 28 -3.65 2.29 2.83
CA GLN A 28 -2.81 1.62 3.81
C GLN A 28 -2.46 2.58 4.94
N ILE A 29 -2.97 2.30 6.13
CA ILE A 29 -2.68 3.05 7.36
C ILE A 29 -1.32 2.60 7.90
N ARG A 30 -0.31 3.44 7.72
CA ARG A 30 1.08 3.19 8.09
C ARG A 30 1.60 4.32 8.99
N GLU A 31 1.13 4.30 10.22
CA GLU A 31 1.43 5.28 11.25
C GLU A 31 2.35 4.63 12.31
N LYS A 32 3.66 4.71 12.09
CA LYS A 32 4.66 4.01 12.90
C LYS A 32 4.92 4.64 14.26
N THR A 33 4.72 5.95 14.36
CA THR A 33 4.98 6.72 15.57
C THR A 33 3.73 6.91 16.43
N LYS A 34 2.55 6.64 15.87
CA LYS A 34 1.28 6.78 16.57
C LYS A 34 1.04 5.60 17.52
N THR A 35 0.46 5.91 18.65
CA THR A 35 0.00 4.92 19.63
C THR A 35 -1.18 4.11 19.09
N VAL A 36 -1.46 2.96 19.72
CA VAL A 36 -2.66 2.15 19.42
C VAL A 36 -3.92 3.00 19.49
N LYS A 37 -4.07 3.80 20.57
CA LYS A 37 -5.23 4.66 20.80
C LYS A 37 -5.42 5.65 19.65
N GLU A 38 -4.34 6.32 19.20
CA GLU A 38 -4.41 7.27 18.09
C GLU A 38 -4.84 6.60 16.78
N VAL A 39 -4.31 5.41 16.48
CA VAL A 39 -4.71 4.69 15.26
C VAL A 39 -6.16 4.21 15.36
N MET A 40 -6.60 3.73 16.52
CA MET A 40 -8.02 3.37 16.74
C MET A 40 -8.94 4.57 16.56
N THR A 41 -8.59 5.73 17.13
CA THR A 41 -9.35 6.98 16.91
C THR A 41 -9.37 7.40 15.43
N LEU A 42 -8.25 7.20 14.69
CA LEU A 42 -8.26 7.43 13.24
C LEU A 42 -9.30 6.54 12.55
N LEU A 43 -9.33 5.25 12.88
CA LEU A 43 -10.26 4.31 12.26
C LEU A 43 -11.72 4.64 12.60
N GLU A 44 -12.01 5.13 13.81
CA GLU A 44 -13.33 5.64 14.21
C GLU A 44 -13.74 6.84 13.33
N TYR A 45 -12.87 7.84 13.14
CA TYR A 45 -13.13 8.96 12.25
C TYR A 45 -13.34 8.55 10.79
N LEU A 46 -12.62 7.51 10.32
CA LEU A 46 -12.80 7.00 8.96
C LEU A 46 -14.16 6.30 8.79
N ASP A 47 -14.60 5.55 9.78
CA ASP A 47 -15.92 4.89 9.81
C ASP A 47 -17.05 5.95 9.82
N GLU A 48 -16.97 6.95 10.70
CA GLU A 48 -17.87 8.10 10.73
C GLU A 48 -17.89 8.88 9.41
N GLY A 49 -16.73 8.99 8.74
CA GLY A 49 -16.56 9.63 7.43
C GLY A 49 -16.98 8.77 6.25
N GLY A 50 -17.55 7.58 6.50
CA GLY A 50 -18.07 6.68 5.46
C GLY A 50 -16.98 6.01 4.61
N VAL A 51 -15.76 5.85 5.12
CA VAL A 51 -14.70 5.12 4.42
C VAL A 51 -14.92 3.62 4.58
N PRO A 52 -15.16 2.85 3.49
CA PRO A 52 -15.43 1.43 3.58
C PRO A 52 -14.23 0.66 4.18
N LYS A 53 -14.49 -0.21 5.15
CA LYS A 53 -13.44 -1.02 5.81
C LYS A 53 -12.65 -1.89 4.82
N GLU A 54 -13.29 -2.32 3.74
CA GLU A 54 -12.69 -3.11 2.67
C GLU A 54 -11.59 -2.37 1.91
N LYS A 55 -11.63 -1.04 1.94
CA LYS A 55 -10.57 -0.19 1.37
C LYS A 55 -9.38 0.00 2.32
N ILE A 56 -9.55 -0.28 3.61
CA ILE A 56 -8.52 -0.02 4.61
C ILE A 56 -7.60 -1.22 4.76
N ILE A 57 -6.30 -0.95 4.74
CA ILE A 57 -5.23 -1.91 5.01
C ILE A 57 -4.46 -1.42 6.23
N VAL A 58 -4.36 -2.24 7.27
CA VAL A 58 -3.56 -1.90 8.46
C VAL A 58 -2.13 -2.41 8.28
N ASN A 59 -1.15 -1.51 8.38
CA ASN A 59 0.26 -1.89 8.25
C ASN A 59 0.82 -2.36 9.60
N ASP A 60 1.38 -3.58 9.62
CA ASP A 60 2.16 -4.19 10.71
C ASP A 60 1.38 -4.46 12.03
N ARG A 61 0.27 -3.82 12.26
CA ARG A 61 -0.49 -3.87 13.51
C ARG A 61 -1.67 -4.84 13.40
N LEU A 62 -1.36 -6.14 13.48
CA LEU A 62 -2.38 -7.21 13.47
C LEU A 62 -3.40 -7.04 14.60
N ASP A 63 -2.96 -6.60 15.78
CA ASP A 63 -3.80 -6.31 16.93
C ASP A 63 -4.87 -5.25 16.60
N ILE A 64 -4.50 -4.16 15.94
CA ILE A 64 -5.43 -3.11 15.53
C ILE A 64 -6.42 -3.64 14.48
N ALA A 65 -5.94 -4.37 13.47
CA ALA A 65 -6.80 -4.92 12.43
C ALA A 65 -7.89 -5.83 13.04
N LEU A 66 -7.51 -6.72 13.95
CA LEU A 66 -8.44 -7.63 14.63
C LEU A 66 -9.45 -6.86 15.49
N CYS A 67 -8.99 -5.88 16.30
CA CYS A 67 -9.88 -5.10 17.17
C CYS A 67 -10.84 -4.19 16.40
N SER A 68 -10.47 -3.71 15.20
CA SER A 68 -11.31 -2.84 14.37
C SER A 68 -12.17 -3.57 13.34
N GLY A 69 -12.01 -4.89 13.20
CA GLY A 69 -12.70 -5.70 12.20
C GLY A 69 -12.22 -5.49 10.77
N ILE A 70 -11.02 -4.89 10.58
CA ILE A 70 -10.40 -4.74 9.27
C ILE A 70 -9.76 -6.06 8.87
N GLN A 71 -10.07 -6.52 7.66
CA GLN A 71 -9.69 -7.84 7.19
C GLN A 71 -8.40 -7.89 6.36
N THR A 72 -7.77 -6.75 6.10
CA THR A 72 -6.53 -6.69 5.32
C THR A 72 -5.39 -6.13 6.15
N VAL A 73 -4.31 -6.91 6.27
CA VAL A 73 -3.09 -6.52 6.98
C VAL A 73 -1.91 -6.55 6.00
N HIS A 74 -1.08 -5.53 6.04
CA HIS A 74 0.16 -5.50 5.29
C HIS A 74 1.36 -5.72 6.22
N LEU A 75 2.11 -6.78 6.00
CA LEU A 75 3.28 -7.13 6.79
C LEU A 75 4.56 -6.58 6.13
N PRO A 76 5.33 -5.72 6.82
CA PRO A 76 6.62 -5.27 6.32
C PRO A 76 7.62 -6.43 6.26
N GLU A 77 8.74 -6.24 5.56
CA GLU A 77 9.77 -7.27 5.38
C GLU A 77 10.16 -7.94 6.71
N ARG A 78 10.38 -7.12 7.77
CA ARG A 78 10.77 -7.58 9.12
C ARG A 78 9.59 -7.75 10.08
N GLY A 79 8.36 -7.76 9.57
CA GLY A 79 7.15 -8.00 10.36
C GLY A 79 6.90 -9.49 10.62
N LEU A 80 5.72 -9.80 11.11
CA LEU A 80 5.31 -11.18 11.34
C LEU A 80 5.45 -12.05 10.08
N PRO A 81 5.82 -13.33 10.21
CA PRO A 81 5.80 -14.26 9.09
C PRO A 81 4.38 -14.47 8.57
N VAL A 82 4.21 -14.39 7.24
CA VAL A 82 2.90 -14.56 6.58
C VAL A 82 2.25 -15.87 6.99
N GLN A 83 2.99 -16.97 6.91
CA GLN A 83 2.51 -18.30 7.25
C GLN A 83 1.90 -18.36 8.67
N ARG A 84 2.58 -17.78 9.67
CA ARG A 84 2.10 -17.77 11.07
C ARG A 84 0.78 -17.02 11.22
N VAL A 85 0.62 -15.91 10.48
CA VAL A 85 -0.64 -15.14 10.51
C VAL A 85 -1.75 -15.92 9.82
N LYS A 86 -1.50 -16.51 8.65
CA LYS A 86 -2.47 -17.33 7.91
C LYS A 86 -2.92 -18.58 8.67
N GLU A 87 -2.02 -19.25 9.37
CA GLU A 87 -2.34 -20.41 10.21
C GLU A 87 -3.33 -20.07 11.34
N ARG A 88 -3.23 -18.87 11.92
CA ARG A 88 -4.09 -18.42 13.03
C ARG A 88 -5.31 -17.64 12.60
N PHE A 89 -5.21 -16.92 11.49
CA PHE A 89 -6.24 -16.03 10.98
C PHE A 89 -6.41 -16.23 9.46
N PRO A 90 -6.90 -17.40 9.02
CA PRO A 90 -6.98 -17.76 7.58
C PRO A 90 -7.91 -16.84 6.78
N HIS A 91 -8.85 -16.16 7.44
CA HIS A 91 -9.78 -15.22 6.81
C HIS A 91 -9.17 -13.85 6.48
N LEU A 92 -8.02 -13.51 7.09
CA LEU A 92 -7.36 -12.24 6.80
C LEU A 92 -6.67 -12.26 5.44
N LYS A 93 -6.79 -11.15 4.72
CA LYS A 93 -5.97 -10.87 3.53
C LYS A 93 -4.63 -10.30 3.97
N ILE A 94 -3.55 -10.91 3.51
CA ILE A 94 -2.18 -10.56 3.93
C ILE A 94 -1.36 -10.07 2.74
N GLY A 95 -0.96 -8.80 2.80
CA GLY A 95 0.06 -8.26 1.91
C GLY A 95 1.46 -8.39 2.52
N LYS A 96 2.49 -8.50 1.68
CA LYS A 96 3.90 -8.57 2.11
C LYS A 96 4.77 -7.60 1.35
N SER A 97 5.59 -6.82 2.07
CA SER A 97 6.65 -6.02 1.43
C SER A 97 7.78 -6.94 0.99
N VAL A 98 8.22 -6.76 -0.26
CA VAL A 98 9.31 -7.53 -0.88
C VAL A 98 10.25 -6.60 -1.66
N HIS A 99 11.50 -7.02 -1.85
CA HIS A 99 12.52 -6.22 -2.51
C HIS A 99 13.14 -6.91 -3.73
N ASP A 100 12.84 -8.18 -3.94
CA ASP A 100 13.30 -8.99 -5.05
C ASP A 100 12.32 -10.12 -5.40
N TYR A 101 12.59 -10.83 -6.47
CA TYR A 101 11.79 -11.95 -6.95
C TYR A 101 11.71 -13.12 -5.95
N MET A 102 12.84 -13.46 -5.30
CA MET A 102 12.86 -14.59 -4.37
C MET A 102 12.01 -14.32 -3.12
N GLY A 103 12.07 -13.10 -2.59
CA GLY A 103 11.20 -12.66 -1.49
C GLY A 103 9.73 -12.70 -1.86
N ALA A 104 9.39 -12.33 -3.10
CA ALA A 104 8.01 -12.37 -3.59
C ALA A 104 7.49 -13.82 -3.73
N LYS A 105 8.31 -14.71 -4.28
CA LYS A 105 7.98 -16.14 -4.40
C LYS A 105 7.80 -16.81 -3.04
N GLU A 106 8.64 -16.48 -2.08
CA GLU A 106 8.53 -17.00 -0.72
C GLU A 106 7.27 -16.44 -0.02
N ALA A 107 6.94 -15.17 -0.22
CA ALA A 107 5.71 -14.59 0.32
C ALA A 107 4.46 -15.31 -0.22
N GLU A 108 4.39 -15.59 -1.52
CA GLU A 108 3.32 -16.37 -2.13
C GLU A 108 3.25 -17.79 -1.55
N ARG A 109 4.39 -18.47 -1.43
CA ARG A 109 4.47 -19.83 -0.85
C ARG A 109 3.94 -19.86 0.60
N GLN A 110 4.17 -18.79 1.36
CA GLN A 110 3.66 -18.62 2.72
C GLN A 110 2.18 -18.24 2.80
N GLY A 111 1.52 -17.99 1.65
CA GLY A 111 0.10 -17.67 1.58
C GLY A 111 -0.21 -16.16 1.59
N ALA A 112 0.72 -15.30 1.17
CA ALA A 112 0.41 -13.90 0.95
C ALA A 112 -0.66 -13.75 -0.17
N ASP A 113 -1.58 -12.82 0.00
CA ASP A 113 -2.62 -12.53 -0.98
C ASP A 113 -2.16 -11.48 -2.01
N TYR A 114 -1.14 -10.70 -1.71
CA TYR A 114 -0.46 -9.80 -2.64
C TYR A 114 0.93 -9.43 -2.13
N VAL A 115 1.78 -8.94 -3.01
CA VAL A 115 3.08 -8.38 -2.64
C VAL A 115 3.16 -6.89 -3.00
N LEU A 116 3.89 -6.13 -2.17
CA LEU A 116 4.22 -4.74 -2.40
C LEU A 116 5.73 -4.65 -2.65
N TYR A 117 6.10 -4.56 -3.93
CA TYR A 117 7.48 -4.55 -4.38
C TYR A 117 8.03 -3.11 -4.45
N GLY A 118 9.18 -2.89 -3.88
CA GLY A 118 9.88 -1.61 -4.00
C GLY A 118 11.23 -1.57 -3.29
N HIS A 119 11.91 -0.43 -3.45
CA HIS A 119 11.43 0.79 -4.10
C HIS A 119 11.82 0.83 -5.58
N CYS A 120 10.85 1.11 -6.44
CA CYS A 120 11.03 1.02 -7.88
C CYS A 120 11.91 2.17 -8.44
N PHE A 121 11.77 3.38 -7.89
CA PHE A 121 12.47 4.57 -8.33
C PHE A 121 13.10 5.31 -7.14
N ALA A 122 14.04 6.21 -7.41
CA ALA A 122 14.64 7.06 -6.39
C ALA A 122 13.58 7.82 -5.59
N THR A 123 13.73 7.85 -4.26
CA THR A 123 12.75 8.44 -3.34
C THR A 123 13.43 8.98 -2.08
N ASN A 124 12.91 10.09 -1.57
CA ASN A 124 13.39 10.67 -0.32
C ASN A 124 13.20 9.75 0.90
N SER A 125 12.20 8.85 0.86
CA SER A 125 11.95 7.87 1.94
C SER A 125 13.05 6.80 2.05
N LYS A 126 13.87 6.63 1.00
CA LYS A 126 15.03 5.72 0.95
C LYS A 126 16.27 6.43 0.38
N LYS A 127 16.52 7.66 0.85
CA LYS A 127 17.64 8.49 0.40
C LYS A 127 18.98 7.73 0.47
N GLY A 128 19.75 7.77 -0.61
CA GLY A 128 21.06 7.11 -0.73
C GLY A 128 21.01 5.61 -1.05
N LYS A 129 19.82 4.99 -1.17
CA LYS A 129 19.70 3.60 -1.64
C LYS A 129 19.44 3.57 -3.15
N VAL A 130 20.11 2.66 -3.84
CA VAL A 130 19.86 2.41 -5.26
C VAL A 130 18.46 1.83 -5.44
N PRO A 131 17.64 2.35 -6.37
CA PRO A 131 16.34 1.76 -6.68
C PRO A 131 16.48 0.33 -7.24
N ASN A 132 15.52 -0.53 -6.90
CA ASN A 132 15.51 -1.92 -7.39
C ASN A 132 15.07 -2.01 -8.88
N GLY A 133 14.54 -0.91 -9.45
CA GLY A 133 14.09 -0.87 -10.84
C GLY A 133 12.79 -1.64 -11.08
N LEU A 134 12.45 -1.83 -12.36
CA LEU A 134 11.20 -2.47 -12.79
C LEU A 134 11.38 -3.91 -13.30
N THR A 135 12.59 -4.30 -13.67
CA THR A 135 12.88 -5.65 -14.20
C THR A 135 12.37 -6.79 -13.31
N PRO A 136 12.51 -6.74 -11.97
CA PRO A 136 11.99 -7.80 -11.11
C PRO A 136 10.46 -7.95 -11.17
N ILE A 137 9.70 -6.89 -11.49
CA ILE A 137 8.25 -6.99 -11.68
C ILE A 137 7.93 -7.91 -12.85
N ILE A 138 8.65 -7.80 -13.97
CA ILE A 138 8.48 -8.66 -15.15
C ILE A 138 8.68 -10.13 -14.78
N GLU A 139 9.69 -10.44 -13.98
CA GLU A 139 9.97 -11.80 -13.51
C GLU A 139 8.86 -12.32 -12.58
N MET A 140 8.42 -11.47 -11.64
CA MET A 140 7.31 -11.78 -10.73
C MET A 140 6.03 -12.08 -11.52
N LYS A 141 5.68 -11.25 -12.50
CA LYS A 141 4.46 -11.40 -13.30
C LYS A 141 4.43 -12.66 -14.17
N LYS A 142 5.59 -13.19 -14.55
CA LYS A 142 5.69 -14.47 -15.29
C LYS A 142 5.42 -15.71 -14.41
N SER A 143 5.59 -15.61 -13.10
CA SER A 143 5.62 -16.79 -12.23
C SER A 143 4.66 -16.73 -11.04
N LEU A 144 4.35 -15.56 -10.50
CA LEU A 144 3.44 -15.40 -9.38
C LEU A 144 1.98 -15.38 -9.85
N LYS A 145 1.10 -15.94 -9.04
CA LYS A 145 -0.36 -15.91 -9.23
C LYS A 145 -1.02 -14.79 -8.45
N ILE A 146 -0.32 -14.25 -7.44
CA ILE A 146 -0.81 -13.17 -6.59
C ILE A 146 -0.46 -11.78 -7.19
N PRO A 147 -1.28 -10.76 -6.95
CA PRO A 147 -1.02 -9.41 -7.42
C PRO A 147 0.31 -8.83 -6.93
N VAL A 148 0.99 -8.11 -7.85
CA VAL A 148 2.24 -7.38 -7.59
C VAL A 148 1.98 -5.88 -7.68
N PHE A 149 1.96 -5.21 -6.53
CA PHE A 149 1.87 -3.76 -6.44
C PHE A 149 3.27 -3.16 -6.41
N ALA A 150 3.49 -2.09 -7.17
CA ALA A 150 4.74 -1.34 -7.17
C ALA A 150 4.69 -0.18 -6.18
N ILE A 151 5.80 0.10 -5.48
CA ILE A 151 5.94 1.25 -4.58
C ILE A 151 7.33 1.89 -4.67
N GLY A 152 7.40 3.17 -4.36
CA GLY A 152 8.65 3.92 -4.15
C GLY A 152 9.03 4.80 -5.32
N GLY A 153 8.98 6.13 -5.08
CA GLY A 153 9.33 7.16 -6.04
C GLY A 153 8.39 7.24 -7.25
N ILE A 154 7.16 6.75 -7.12
CA ILE A 154 6.19 6.79 -8.21
C ILE A 154 5.63 8.20 -8.35
N GLN A 155 5.65 8.70 -9.58
CA GLN A 155 5.07 9.96 -10.04
C GLN A 155 4.09 9.66 -11.17
N VAL A 156 3.16 10.54 -11.46
CA VAL A 156 2.16 10.37 -12.52
C VAL A 156 2.81 10.02 -13.87
N SER A 157 3.91 10.70 -14.22
CA SER A 157 4.68 10.43 -15.45
C SER A 157 5.31 9.03 -15.56
N ARG A 158 5.33 8.26 -14.45
CA ARG A 158 5.90 6.90 -14.38
C ARG A 158 4.84 5.79 -14.41
N VAL A 159 3.56 6.17 -14.43
CA VAL A 159 2.45 5.20 -14.42
C VAL A 159 2.50 4.31 -15.68
N GLN A 160 2.74 4.90 -16.86
CA GLN A 160 2.86 4.12 -18.09
C GLN A 160 3.96 3.06 -18.02
N ALA A 161 5.14 3.40 -17.52
CA ALA A 161 6.23 2.43 -17.39
C ALA A 161 5.90 1.26 -16.43
N LEU A 162 5.07 1.50 -15.41
CA LEU A 162 4.60 0.45 -14.51
C LEU A 162 3.50 -0.42 -15.16
N HIS A 163 2.67 0.16 -15.98
CA HIS A 163 1.70 -0.58 -16.80
C HIS A 163 2.42 -1.47 -17.82
N ASP A 164 3.46 -0.97 -18.49
CA ASP A 164 4.23 -1.72 -19.51
C ASP A 164 4.90 -2.98 -18.93
N VAL A 165 5.30 -2.95 -17.66
CA VAL A 165 5.82 -4.13 -16.95
C VAL A 165 4.72 -4.96 -16.27
N GLN A 166 3.44 -4.64 -16.54
CA GLN A 166 2.26 -5.36 -16.06
C GLN A 166 2.14 -5.42 -14.52
N ALA A 167 2.57 -4.36 -13.82
CA ALA A 167 2.27 -4.24 -12.39
C ALA A 167 0.75 -4.21 -12.18
N ASP A 168 0.22 -4.99 -11.23
CA ASP A 168 -1.23 -5.06 -10.97
C ASP A 168 -1.77 -3.80 -10.29
N GLY A 169 -0.90 -2.96 -9.80
CA GLY A 169 -1.25 -1.68 -9.22
C GLY A 169 -0.06 -0.91 -8.69
N ILE A 170 -0.33 0.31 -8.27
CA ILE A 170 0.68 1.20 -7.70
C ILE A 170 0.31 1.59 -6.26
N ALA A 171 1.34 1.84 -5.45
CA ALA A 171 1.19 2.40 -4.10
C ALA A 171 1.99 3.71 -4.01
N VAL A 172 1.31 4.78 -3.63
CA VAL A 172 1.88 6.13 -3.52
C VAL A 172 1.77 6.60 -2.08
N MET A 173 2.87 7.11 -1.52
CA MET A 173 2.94 7.59 -0.14
C MET A 173 3.05 9.13 -0.12
N SER A 174 4.24 9.67 -0.14
CA SER A 174 4.47 11.13 -0.06
C SER A 174 3.91 11.90 -1.25
N GLY A 175 3.82 11.29 -2.43
CA GLY A 175 3.20 11.90 -3.61
C GLY A 175 1.73 12.29 -3.41
N ILE A 176 1.04 11.64 -2.44
CA ILE A 176 -0.33 11.98 -2.06
C ILE A 176 -0.34 12.70 -0.71
N PHE A 177 0.15 12.06 0.36
CA PHE A 177 -0.06 12.58 1.72
C PHE A 177 0.80 13.77 2.09
N SER A 178 1.98 13.96 1.47
CA SER A 178 2.82 15.15 1.64
C SER A 178 2.59 16.22 0.58
N ALA A 179 1.68 16.02 -0.38
CA ALA A 179 1.33 17.00 -1.40
C ALA A 179 0.54 18.16 -0.81
N GLN A 180 0.64 19.32 -1.47
CA GLN A 180 -0.15 20.51 -1.12
C GLN A 180 -1.65 20.29 -1.38
N HIS A 181 -1.99 19.55 -2.45
CA HIS A 181 -3.34 19.23 -2.87
C HIS A 181 -3.53 17.70 -3.02
N PRO A 182 -3.68 16.95 -1.91
CA PRO A 182 -3.73 15.47 -1.94
C PRO A 182 -4.83 14.88 -2.83
N PHE A 183 -5.97 15.56 -2.91
CA PHE A 183 -7.08 15.12 -3.77
C PHE A 183 -6.75 15.25 -5.25
N ALA A 184 -6.17 16.37 -5.67
CA ALA A 184 -5.76 16.58 -7.06
C ALA A 184 -4.74 15.51 -7.48
N GLU A 185 -3.70 15.29 -6.65
CA GLU A 185 -2.70 14.25 -6.90
C GLU A 185 -3.32 12.84 -7.01
N ALA A 186 -4.22 12.48 -6.08
CA ALA A 186 -4.88 11.17 -6.13
C ALA A 186 -5.74 11.02 -7.39
N SER A 187 -6.40 12.09 -7.84
CA SER A 187 -7.20 12.09 -9.06
C SER A 187 -6.33 11.99 -10.32
N GLU A 188 -5.20 12.71 -10.38
CA GLU A 188 -4.24 12.61 -11.49
C GLU A 188 -3.66 11.19 -11.61
N PHE A 189 -3.31 10.54 -10.49
CA PHE A 189 -2.89 9.14 -10.51
C PHE A 189 -3.99 8.21 -11.03
N LYS A 190 -5.25 8.42 -10.60
CA LYS A 190 -6.39 7.64 -11.08
C LYS A 190 -6.59 7.78 -12.59
N GLU A 191 -6.56 9.00 -13.09
CA GLU A 191 -6.68 9.29 -14.53
C GLU A 191 -5.53 8.67 -15.34
N ALA A 192 -4.29 8.79 -14.86
CA ALA A 192 -3.14 8.19 -15.52
C ALA A 192 -3.24 6.66 -15.63
N ILE A 193 -3.72 5.99 -14.56
CA ILE A 193 -3.95 4.53 -14.57
C ILE A 193 -5.07 4.18 -15.55
N GLN A 194 -6.18 4.93 -15.56
CA GLN A 194 -7.28 4.69 -16.49
C GLN A 194 -6.88 4.87 -17.95
N ASN A 195 -6.01 5.84 -18.23
CA ASN A 195 -5.52 6.09 -19.57
C ASN A 195 -4.53 5.01 -20.03
N ALA A 196 -3.63 4.55 -19.15
CA ALA A 196 -2.73 3.44 -19.44
C ALA A 196 -3.49 2.14 -19.77
N ASN A 197 -4.62 1.88 -19.10
CA ASN A 197 -5.45 0.68 -19.34
C ASN A 197 -6.25 0.72 -20.66
N LYS A 198 -6.29 1.84 -21.39
CA LYS A 198 -6.99 1.98 -22.67
C LYS A 198 -6.11 1.76 -23.89
N LEU A 199 -4.79 1.70 -23.69
CA LEU A 199 -3.79 1.48 -24.73
C LEU A 199 -3.45 0.00 -24.86
#